data_fea7eab4cf3df5c3a9a5d08814235c12
#
_entry.id   fea7eab4cf3df5c3a9a5d08814235c12
#
_cell.length_a   1.000
_cell.length_b   1.000
_cell.length_c   1.000
_cell.angle_alpha   90.00
_cell.angle_beta   90.00
_cell.angle_gamma   90.00
#
_symmetry.space_group_name_H-M   'P 1'
#
loop_
_entity.id
_entity.type
_entity.pdbx_description
1 polymer ?
#
loop_
_entity_poly.entity_id
_entity_poly.type
_entity_poly.pdbx_seq_one_letter_code
_entity_poly.pdbx_strand_id
1 'polypeptide(L)'
;MLTAHKIKIIQSLDKKKYRQKYNLFLVESNKIIKEIEKSNYKIQEIFTNDLTLFNYKGVEVSAVSDVELKKISFLQHPKDSVALCEIKNSEIIDTDIQIVLDGIQDPGNLGTIIRLADWFGIKQIICSDDTVDVYNPKVIQATMGSFLRVNVVYTNIHDYLDTYPHAII
;
A
#
# COMPACT_ATOMS: atom_id res chain seq x y z
N MET A 1 5.19 21.65 -6.92
CA MET A 1 4.21 22.57 -6.25
C MET A 1 2.85 21.90 -6.19
N LEU A 2 2.19 21.91 -5.04
CA LEU A 2 0.89 21.26 -4.81
C LEU A 2 -0.26 22.09 -5.40
N THR A 3 -0.71 21.78 -6.61
CA THR A 3 -1.81 22.46 -7.28
C THR A 3 -3.18 21.97 -6.80
N ALA A 4 -4.23 22.79 -6.97
CA ALA A 4 -5.60 22.38 -6.64
C ALA A 4 -6.06 21.13 -7.41
N HIS A 5 -5.58 20.93 -8.64
CA HIS A 5 -5.85 19.73 -9.43
C HIS A 5 -5.18 18.50 -8.81
N LYS A 6 -3.91 18.63 -8.39
CA LYS A 6 -3.16 17.53 -7.74
C LYS A 6 -3.79 17.14 -6.40
N ILE A 7 -4.23 18.11 -5.59
CA ILE A 7 -4.98 17.84 -4.35
C ILE A 7 -6.21 16.98 -4.63
N LYS A 8 -7.02 17.33 -5.64
CA LYS A 8 -8.23 16.56 -6.01
C LYS A 8 -7.88 15.11 -6.43
N ILE A 9 -6.80 14.92 -7.20
CA ILE A 9 -6.33 13.59 -7.57
C ILE A 9 -5.98 12.81 -6.31
N ILE A 10 -5.13 13.36 -5.42
CA ILE A 10 -4.69 12.69 -4.20
C ILE A 10 -5.89 12.32 -3.33
N GLN A 11 -6.80 13.25 -3.07
CA GLN A 11 -8.01 12.99 -2.28
C GLN A 11 -8.89 11.89 -2.89
N SER A 12 -8.90 11.77 -4.21
CA SER A 12 -9.68 10.73 -4.90
C SER A 12 -9.13 9.31 -4.68
N LEU A 13 -7.84 9.17 -4.32
CA LEU A 13 -7.18 7.88 -4.09
C LEU A 13 -7.73 7.12 -2.86
N ASP A 14 -8.58 7.74 -2.06
CA ASP A 14 -9.39 7.04 -1.05
C ASP A 14 -10.25 5.93 -1.69
N LYS A 15 -10.68 6.10 -2.93
CA LYS A 15 -11.53 5.16 -3.67
C LYS A 15 -10.74 4.26 -4.61
N LYS A 16 -10.96 2.93 -4.55
CA LYS A 16 -10.31 1.90 -5.38
C LYS A 16 -10.30 2.28 -6.88
N LYS A 17 -11.44 2.72 -7.43
CA LYS A 17 -11.57 3.09 -8.85
C LYS A 17 -10.57 4.16 -9.31
N TYR A 18 -10.25 5.12 -8.43
CA TYR A 18 -9.30 6.19 -8.79
C TYR A 18 -7.85 5.73 -8.58
N ARG A 19 -7.57 4.89 -7.59
CA ARG A 19 -6.26 4.25 -7.48
C ARG A 19 -5.93 3.46 -8.74
N GLN A 20 -6.86 2.68 -9.24
CA GLN A 20 -6.72 1.94 -10.50
C GLN A 20 -6.56 2.87 -11.71
N LYS A 21 -7.41 3.93 -11.80
CA LYS A 21 -7.38 4.90 -12.90
C LYS A 21 -6.03 5.61 -13.01
N TYR A 22 -5.46 6.01 -11.89
CA TYR A 22 -4.20 6.76 -11.85
C TYR A 22 -2.99 5.86 -11.65
N ASN A 23 -3.20 4.58 -11.38
CA ASN A 23 -2.16 3.61 -11.00
C ASN A 23 -1.34 4.06 -9.79
N LEU A 24 -2.00 4.71 -8.80
CA LEU A 24 -1.36 5.32 -7.64
C LEU A 24 -2.06 4.93 -6.34
N PHE A 25 -1.27 4.86 -5.28
CA PHE A 25 -1.75 4.81 -3.91
C PHE A 25 -0.92 5.73 -3.00
N LEU A 26 -1.43 5.99 -1.80
CA LEU A 26 -0.83 6.93 -0.85
C LEU A 26 -0.14 6.18 0.29
N VAL A 27 1.05 6.65 0.65
CA VAL A 27 1.77 6.22 1.85
C VAL A 27 2.08 7.43 2.71
N GLU A 28 1.78 7.30 3.99
CA GLU A 28 2.03 8.34 5.00
C GLU A 28 2.94 7.79 6.10
N SER A 29 3.87 8.54 6.56
CA SER A 29 4.90 8.24 7.56
C SER A 29 6.30 8.21 6.95
N ASN A 30 7.16 9.06 7.50
CA ASN A 30 8.58 9.15 7.12
C ASN A 30 9.30 7.79 7.19
N LYS A 31 8.96 6.99 8.21
CA LYS A 31 9.56 5.66 8.40
C LYS A 31 9.22 4.73 7.22
N ILE A 32 7.94 4.64 6.85
CA ILE A 32 7.50 3.75 5.76
C ILE A 32 8.03 4.25 4.42
N ILE A 33 7.99 5.57 4.17
CA ILE A 33 8.51 6.17 2.94
C ILE A 33 10.01 5.84 2.76
N LYS A 34 10.80 5.89 3.84
CA LYS A 34 12.22 5.49 3.81
C LYS A 34 12.42 3.98 3.58
N GLU A 35 11.49 3.14 4.04
CA GLU A 35 11.55 1.70 3.76
C GLU A 35 11.23 1.38 2.29
N ILE A 36 10.34 2.16 1.64
CA ILE A 36 9.99 1.98 0.23
C ILE A 36 11.21 2.08 -0.68
N GLU A 37 12.16 2.97 -0.39
CA GLU A 37 13.40 3.11 -1.17
C GLU A 37 14.18 1.80 -1.30
N LYS A 38 14.07 0.92 -0.31
CA LYS A 38 14.75 -0.39 -0.27
C LYS A 38 13.88 -1.52 -0.81
N SER A 39 12.70 -1.20 -1.31
CA SER A 39 11.71 -2.15 -1.81
C SER A 39 11.60 -2.10 -3.34
N ASN A 40 10.74 -2.96 -3.89
CA ASN A 40 10.43 -2.98 -5.33
C ASN A 40 9.28 -2.01 -5.71
N TYR A 41 8.83 -1.17 -4.77
CA TYR A 41 7.83 -0.14 -5.06
C TYR A 41 8.47 1.13 -5.59
N LYS A 42 7.79 1.80 -6.52
CA LYS A 42 8.24 3.07 -7.08
C LYS A 42 7.50 4.23 -6.45
N ILE A 43 8.26 5.20 -5.95
CA ILE A 43 7.74 6.48 -5.49
C ILE A 43 7.70 7.42 -6.70
N GLN A 44 6.54 8.00 -6.98
CA GLN A 44 6.36 9.01 -8.02
C GLN A 44 6.70 10.41 -7.51
N GLU A 45 6.22 10.76 -6.31
CA GLU A 45 6.42 12.08 -5.70
C GLU A 45 6.27 12.01 -4.18
N ILE A 46 7.02 12.86 -3.47
CA ILE A 46 6.93 13.04 -2.02
C ILE A 46 6.56 14.48 -1.72
N PHE A 47 5.62 14.67 -0.81
CA PHE A 47 5.26 15.96 -0.22
C PHE A 47 5.67 15.96 1.24
N THR A 48 6.46 16.93 1.66
CA THR A 48 6.98 17.00 3.03
C THR A 48 7.10 18.43 3.52
N ASN A 49 6.97 18.64 4.81
CA ASN A 49 7.30 19.92 5.46
C ASN A 49 8.78 20.05 5.81
N ASP A 50 9.57 18.99 5.64
CA ASP A 50 11.02 18.97 5.86
C ASP A 50 11.75 18.29 4.70
N LEU A 51 12.33 19.09 3.80
CA LEU A 51 13.08 18.61 2.64
C LEU A 51 14.36 17.84 2.99
N THR A 52 14.86 17.95 4.22
CA THR A 52 16.10 17.26 4.64
C THR A 52 15.89 15.76 4.86
N LEU A 53 14.62 15.32 4.97
CA LEU A 53 14.26 13.93 5.27
C LEU A 53 14.50 12.97 4.11
N PHE A 54 14.43 13.46 2.87
CA PHE A 54 14.46 12.64 1.67
C PHE A 54 15.42 13.20 0.62
N ASN A 55 16.28 12.33 0.08
CA ASN A 55 17.19 12.64 -1.01
C ASN A 55 17.22 11.46 -2.00
N TYR A 56 16.13 11.26 -2.70
CA TYR A 56 15.99 10.14 -3.61
C TYR A 56 16.28 10.55 -5.05
N LYS A 57 17.21 9.85 -5.72
CA LYS A 57 17.49 10.09 -7.13
C LYS A 57 16.25 9.79 -7.98
N GLY A 58 15.83 10.77 -8.79
CA GLY A 58 14.73 10.59 -9.74
C GLY A 58 13.33 10.69 -9.14
N VAL A 59 13.20 11.04 -7.85
CA VAL A 59 11.92 11.29 -7.21
C VAL A 59 11.76 12.78 -6.95
N GLU A 60 10.65 13.35 -7.35
CA GLU A 60 10.32 14.74 -7.02
C GLU A 60 9.94 14.86 -5.55
N VAL A 61 10.66 15.68 -4.80
CA VAL A 61 10.35 16.01 -3.40
C VAL A 61 9.89 17.46 -3.33
N SER A 62 8.63 17.68 -2.99
CA SER A 62 7.98 18.98 -2.94
C SER A 62 7.80 19.45 -1.50
N ALA A 63 8.31 20.66 -1.18
CA ALA A 63 8.02 21.30 0.09
C ALA A 63 6.54 21.73 0.14
N VAL A 64 5.88 21.39 1.25
CA VAL A 64 4.50 21.77 1.53
C VAL A 64 4.35 22.21 2.98
N SER A 65 3.40 23.11 3.23
CA SER A 65 3.04 23.51 4.59
C SER A 65 2.20 22.43 5.29
N ASP A 66 2.12 22.49 6.62
CA ASP A 66 1.24 21.60 7.41
C ASP A 66 -0.22 21.72 6.99
N VAL A 67 -0.65 22.92 6.57
CA VAL A 67 -2.00 23.15 6.05
C VAL A 67 -2.24 22.43 4.73
N GLU A 68 -1.23 22.37 3.87
CA GLU A 68 -1.28 21.64 2.60
C GLU A 68 -1.20 20.12 2.82
N LEU A 69 -0.33 19.65 3.72
CA LEU A 69 -0.28 18.25 4.13
C LEU A 69 -1.64 17.77 4.63
N LYS A 70 -2.31 18.56 5.46
CA LYS A 70 -3.65 18.24 5.96
C LYS A 70 -4.69 18.08 4.85
N LYS A 71 -4.52 18.74 3.70
CA LYS A 71 -5.44 18.60 2.56
C LYS A 71 -5.25 17.31 1.78
N ILE A 72 -4.07 16.70 1.85
CA ILE A 72 -3.71 15.50 1.07
C ILE A 72 -3.55 14.25 1.93
N SER A 73 -3.59 14.36 3.25
CA SER A 73 -3.51 13.24 4.18
C SER A 73 -4.89 12.62 4.42
N PHE A 74 -4.93 11.30 4.60
CA PHE A 74 -6.09 10.54 5.06
C PHE A 74 -6.07 10.31 6.58
N LEU A 75 -5.03 10.78 7.28
CA LEU A 75 -4.93 10.70 8.73
C LEU A 75 -5.67 11.85 9.40
N GLN A 76 -6.27 11.61 10.57
CA GLN A 76 -6.82 12.66 11.43
C GLN A 76 -5.72 13.64 11.88
N HIS A 77 -4.54 13.08 12.18
CA HIS A 77 -3.34 13.83 12.54
C HIS A 77 -2.26 13.55 11.49
N PRO A 78 -2.15 14.39 10.45
CA PRO A 78 -1.16 14.22 9.40
C PRO A 78 0.25 14.06 9.95
N LYS A 79 1.02 13.20 9.33
CA LYS A 79 2.45 13.03 9.59
C LYS A 79 3.24 14.05 8.77
N ASP A 80 4.55 14.01 8.91
CA ASP A 80 5.45 15.00 8.32
C ASP A 80 5.58 14.86 6.80
N SER A 81 5.14 13.75 6.22
CA SER A 81 5.27 13.47 4.78
C SER A 81 4.21 12.53 4.24
N VAL A 82 3.92 12.73 2.97
CA VAL A 82 3.01 11.92 2.15
C VAL A 82 3.72 11.55 0.86
N ALA A 83 3.71 10.29 0.47
CA ALA A 83 4.25 9.80 -0.80
C ALA A 83 3.14 9.24 -1.71
N LEU A 84 3.24 9.56 -2.99
CA LEU A 84 2.48 8.89 -4.06
C LEU A 84 3.33 7.76 -4.60
N CYS A 85 2.81 6.55 -4.56
CA CYS A 85 3.49 5.35 -5.01
C CYS A 85 2.71 4.68 -6.15
N GLU A 86 3.42 4.08 -7.11
CA GLU A 86 2.79 3.29 -8.16
C GLU A 86 2.27 1.97 -7.62
N ILE A 87 1.06 1.59 -8.03
CA ILE A 87 0.50 0.27 -7.73
C ILE A 87 1.37 -0.79 -8.41
N LYS A 88 1.74 -1.80 -7.65
CA LYS A 88 2.49 -2.94 -8.15
C LYS A 88 1.53 -4.06 -8.53
N ASN A 89 1.64 -4.58 -9.74
CA ASN A 89 0.98 -5.81 -10.12
C ASN A 89 1.67 -6.97 -9.38
N SER A 90 0.88 -7.75 -8.64
CA SER A 90 1.36 -8.91 -7.92
C SER A 90 1.00 -10.16 -8.69
N GLU A 91 1.97 -11.02 -8.94
CA GLU A 91 1.80 -12.35 -9.51
C GLU A 91 1.94 -13.41 -8.42
N ILE A 92 1.31 -14.57 -8.62
CA ILE A 92 1.45 -15.70 -7.71
C ILE A 92 2.89 -16.21 -7.79
N ILE A 93 3.51 -16.36 -6.63
CA ILE A 93 4.86 -16.92 -6.49
C ILE A 93 4.77 -18.29 -5.84
N ASP A 94 5.71 -19.18 -6.16
CA ASP A 94 5.83 -20.48 -5.50
C ASP A 94 6.41 -20.28 -4.09
N THR A 95 5.71 -20.80 -3.07
CA THR A 95 6.09 -20.69 -1.66
C THR A 95 5.64 -21.91 -0.89
N ASP A 96 6.44 -22.33 0.11
CA ASP A 96 6.13 -23.48 0.95
C ASP A 96 4.85 -23.31 1.78
N ILE A 97 4.58 -22.07 2.23
CA ILE A 97 3.40 -21.72 3.02
C ILE A 97 2.83 -20.39 2.52
N GLN A 98 1.53 -20.35 2.39
CA GLN A 98 0.77 -19.14 2.07
C GLN A 98 -0.55 -19.09 2.84
N ILE A 99 -1.10 -17.89 2.97
CA ILE A 99 -2.39 -17.67 3.59
C ILE A 99 -3.42 -17.42 2.47
N VAL A 100 -4.58 -18.05 2.57
CA VAL A 100 -5.71 -17.79 1.68
C VAL A 100 -6.81 -17.10 2.47
N LEU A 101 -7.32 -15.98 1.98
CA LEU A 101 -8.32 -15.13 2.63
C LEU A 101 -9.55 -14.99 1.75
N ASP A 102 -10.69 -15.39 2.28
CA ASP A 102 -11.98 -15.31 1.61
C ASP A 102 -12.83 -14.19 2.25
N GLY A 103 -13.16 -13.15 1.48
CA GLY A 103 -14.12 -12.12 1.86
C GLY A 103 -13.73 -11.25 3.05
N ILE A 104 -12.45 -10.99 3.32
CA ILE A 104 -12.02 -10.09 4.40
C ILE A 104 -12.33 -8.65 4.02
N GLN A 105 -13.33 -8.04 4.67
CA GLN A 105 -13.82 -6.68 4.36
C GLN A 105 -13.19 -5.59 5.23
N ASP A 106 -12.83 -5.91 6.48
CA ASP A 106 -12.29 -4.92 7.40
C ASP A 106 -10.81 -4.62 7.10
N PRO A 107 -10.45 -3.32 6.85
CA PRO A 107 -9.07 -2.93 6.53
C PRO A 107 -8.08 -3.20 7.67
N GLY A 108 -8.52 -3.10 8.92
CA GLY A 108 -7.69 -3.36 10.09
C GLY A 108 -7.33 -4.84 10.20
N ASN A 109 -8.30 -5.73 9.90
CA ASN A 109 -8.09 -7.17 9.91
C ASN A 109 -7.10 -7.58 8.81
N LEU A 110 -7.28 -7.10 7.57
CA LEU A 110 -6.33 -7.40 6.50
C LEU A 110 -4.93 -6.89 6.84
N GLY A 111 -4.82 -5.66 7.32
CA GLY A 111 -3.52 -5.09 7.73
C GLY A 111 -2.85 -5.89 8.84
N THR A 112 -3.62 -6.38 9.81
CA THR A 112 -3.11 -7.24 10.89
C THR A 112 -2.61 -8.58 10.38
N ILE A 113 -3.38 -9.21 9.46
CA ILE A 113 -2.98 -10.49 8.85
C ILE A 113 -1.68 -10.31 8.03
N ILE A 114 -1.56 -9.23 7.25
CA ILE A 114 -0.32 -8.91 6.52
C ILE A 114 0.87 -8.75 7.47
N ARG A 115 0.69 -8.09 8.62
CA ARG A 115 1.75 -7.97 9.63
C ARG A 115 2.13 -9.30 10.25
N LEU A 116 1.15 -10.17 10.54
CA LEU A 116 1.43 -11.53 11.05
C LEU A 116 2.17 -12.35 10.00
N ALA A 117 1.76 -12.30 8.74
CA ALA A 117 2.46 -12.97 7.66
C ALA A 117 3.94 -12.53 7.58
N ASP A 118 4.19 -11.23 7.60
CA ASP A 118 5.56 -10.68 7.62
C ASP A 118 6.35 -11.16 8.83
N TRP A 119 5.75 -11.14 10.02
CA TRP A 119 6.38 -11.57 11.28
C TRP A 119 6.80 -13.04 11.26
N PHE A 120 5.94 -13.91 10.72
CA PHE A 120 6.21 -15.35 10.62
C PHE A 120 6.95 -15.75 9.33
N GLY A 121 7.36 -14.79 8.50
CA GLY A 121 8.11 -15.05 7.27
C GLY A 121 7.28 -15.62 6.13
N ILE A 122 5.94 -15.58 6.22
CA ILE A 122 5.04 -15.98 5.14
C ILE A 122 5.09 -14.91 4.05
N LYS A 123 5.46 -15.31 2.84
CA LYS A 123 5.77 -14.40 1.73
C LYS A 123 4.58 -14.03 0.87
N GLN A 124 3.48 -14.79 0.94
CA GLN A 124 2.34 -14.60 0.06
C GLN A 124 1.01 -14.78 0.79
N ILE A 125 0.08 -13.90 0.45
CA ILE A 125 -1.34 -13.97 0.82
C ILE A 125 -2.15 -13.96 -0.47
N ILE A 126 -3.05 -14.93 -0.63
CA ILE A 126 -4.02 -15.02 -1.72
C ILE A 126 -5.36 -14.51 -1.18
N CYS A 127 -5.94 -13.53 -1.84
CA CYS A 127 -7.22 -12.92 -1.45
C CYS A 127 -8.29 -13.17 -2.52
N SER A 128 -9.53 -13.37 -2.08
CA SER A 128 -10.70 -13.31 -2.97
C SER A 128 -10.86 -11.89 -3.55
N ASP A 129 -11.54 -11.79 -4.70
CA ASP A 129 -11.75 -10.50 -5.40
C ASP A 129 -12.56 -9.50 -4.58
N ASP A 130 -13.40 -9.98 -3.65
CA ASP A 130 -14.21 -9.17 -2.74
C ASP A 130 -13.49 -8.82 -1.42
N THR A 131 -12.30 -9.35 -1.16
CA THR A 131 -11.46 -8.91 -0.04
C THR A 131 -11.06 -7.43 -0.24
N VAL A 132 -11.03 -6.66 0.86
CA VAL A 132 -10.63 -5.25 0.82
C VAL A 132 -9.27 -5.07 0.15
N ASP A 133 -9.15 -4.04 -0.69
CA ASP A 133 -7.94 -3.76 -1.46
C ASP A 133 -6.74 -3.42 -0.56
N VAL A 134 -5.61 -4.09 -0.76
CA VAL A 134 -4.36 -3.87 0.00
C VAL A 134 -3.89 -2.42 -0.07
N TYR A 135 -4.15 -1.73 -1.20
CA TYR A 135 -3.80 -0.31 -1.39
C TYR A 135 -4.83 0.67 -0.80
N ASN A 136 -5.87 0.18 -0.13
CA ASN A 136 -6.76 1.04 0.66
C ASN A 136 -5.92 1.79 1.72
N PRO A 137 -6.06 3.12 1.88
CA PRO A 137 -5.25 3.90 2.83
C PRO A 137 -5.29 3.35 4.26
N LYS A 138 -6.43 2.84 4.71
CA LYS A 138 -6.55 2.23 6.05
C LYS A 138 -5.80 0.90 6.15
N VAL A 139 -5.75 0.10 5.07
CA VAL A 139 -4.96 -1.13 5.04
C VAL A 139 -3.48 -0.78 5.07
N ILE A 140 -3.02 0.12 4.20
CA ILE A 140 -1.62 0.58 4.17
C ILE A 140 -1.16 1.03 5.56
N GLN A 141 -1.98 1.83 6.26
CA GLN A 141 -1.70 2.27 7.64
C GLN A 141 -1.62 1.08 8.60
N ALA A 142 -2.60 0.17 8.55
CA ALA A 142 -2.69 -0.97 9.46
C ALA A 142 -1.53 -1.96 9.27
N THR A 143 -0.95 -2.06 8.07
CA THR A 143 0.21 -2.94 7.80
C THR A 143 1.50 -2.47 8.46
N MET A 144 1.61 -1.20 8.85
CA MET A 144 2.83 -0.61 9.43
C MET A 144 4.10 -0.83 8.57
N GLY A 145 3.94 -0.92 7.24
CA GLY A 145 5.03 -1.16 6.29
C GLY A 145 5.23 -2.64 5.89
N SER A 146 4.53 -3.60 6.50
CA SER A 146 4.66 -5.02 6.17
C SER A 146 4.23 -5.36 4.74
N PHE A 147 3.35 -4.54 4.11
CA PHE A 147 2.94 -4.70 2.71
C PHE A 147 4.12 -4.63 1.72
N LEU A 148 5.26 -4.08 2.12
CA LEU A 148 6.47 -4.02 1.31
C LEU A 148 7.16 -5.39 1.15
N ARG A 149 6.90 -6.34 2.06
CA ARG A 149 7.58 -7.63 2.18
C ARG A 149 6.68 -8.83 1.94
N VAL A 150 5.36 -8.63 1.97
CA VAL A 150 4.36 -9.69 1.74
C VAL A 150 3.68 -9.44 0.40
N ASN A 151 3.71 -10.44 -0.47
CA ASN A 151 3.01 -10.41 -1.75
C ASN A 151 1.52 -10.68 -1.52
N VAL A 152 0.66 -9.73 -1.91
CA VAL A 152 -0.79 -9.88 -1.80
C VAL A 152 -1.37 -9.97 -3.20
N VAL A 153 -2.02 -11.08 -3.51
CA VAL A 153 -2.59 -11.38 -4.83
C VAL A 153 -4.10 -11.57 -4.72
N TYR A 154 -4.85 -11.02 -5.66
CA TYR A 154 -6.30 -11.18 -5.75
C TYR A 154 -6.66 -12.09 -6.90
N THR A 155 -7.49 -13.11 -6.62
CA THR A 155 -7.90 -14.10 -7.62
C THR A 155 -9.20 -14.81 -7.20
N ASN A 156 -9.80 -15.55 -8.14
CA ASN A 156 -10.86 -16.50 -7.78
C ASN A 156 -10.27 -17.63 -6.92
N ILE A 157 -10.64 -17.66 -5.64
CA ILE A 157 -10.09 -18.61 -4.67
C ILE A 157 -10.44 -20.05 -5.03
N HIS A 158 -11.64 -20.31 -5.52
CA HIS A 158 -12.07 -21.67 -5.88
C HIS A 158 -11.19 -22.22 -7.00
N ASP A 159 -11.04 -21.47 -8.10
CA ASP A 159 -10.19 -21.87 -9.21
C ASP A 159 -8.73 -22.04 -8.77
N TYR A 160 -8.27 -21.17 -7.87
CA TYR A 160 -6.93 -21.25 -7.33
C TYR A 160 -6.70 -22.51 -6.50
N LEU A 161 -7.61 -22.84 -5.57
CA LEU A 161 -7.50 -24.01 -4.69
C LEU A 161 -7.65 -25.33 -5.45
N ASP A 162 -8.50 -25.38 -6.50
CA ASP A 162 -8.67 -26.53 -7.36
C ASP A 162 -7.38 -26.93 -8.11
N THR A 163 -6.52 -25.94 -8.38
CA THR A 163 -5.25 -26.16 -9.07
C THR A 163 -4.04 -26.19 -8.13
N TYR A 164 -4.24 -25.95 -6.85
CA TYR A 164 -3.16 -25.87 -5.88
C TYR A 164 -2.57 -27.25 -5.55
N PRO A 165 -1.26 -27.49 -5.78
CA PRO A 165 -0.69 -28.84 -5.72
C PRO A 165 -0.33 -29.33 -4.32
N HIS A 166 -0.48 -28.47 -3.29
CA HIS A 166 -0.06 -28.80 -1.93
C HIS A 166 -1.24 -29.03 -0.98
N ALA A 167 -0.94 -29.50 0.22
CA ALA A 167 -1.95 -29.71 1.25
C ALA A 167 -2.60 -28.39 1.71
N ILE A 168 -3.92 -28.41 1.87
CA ILE A 168 -4.69 -27.32 2.47
C ILE A 168 -4.98 -27.72 3.92
N ILE A 169 -4.65 -26.83 4.86
CA ILE A 169 -4.83 -27.05 6.32
C ILE A 169 -5.88 -26.09 6.85
#